data_24a472cf02841fed609d378dbf2a2a49
#
_entry.id   24a472cf02841fed609d378dbf2a2a49
#
_cell.length_a   1.000
_cell.length_b   1.000
_cell.length_c   1.000
_cell.angle_alpha   90.00
_cell.angle_beta   90.00
_cell.angle_gamma   90.00
#
_symmetry.space_group_name_H-M   'P 1'
#
loop_
_entity.id
_entity.type
_entity.pdbx_description
1 polymer ?
#
loop_
_entity_poly.entity_id
_entity_poly.type
_entity_poly.pdbx_seq_one_letter_code
_entity_poly.pdbx_strand_id
1 'polypeptide(L)'
;MKLFAGCIILCIILLGYISWLYGSFKVNIYLAPAIAVTGITAALFFSGLLNVMTAAFFCISGLGIFLFIRYFFGIRWHEILKEEYFSFLILALIFGYVIYYLKGAVYGDGDTMTHWALIAREMCETNRLPNFTTQVVTYQSYPPATACWIWFAARFTGFSEAKSLLAQAGWLFTLAMSVFALNRDKKKIYSLAAGLLVFFLMYFEVGVDNLRVDIILPAAFLAGAALCFAEHENKNLPLLLAPFLIAVTTIKNSGILFAAYLAVVYAFLPVKRDEQAFCQIEETAFCAGCFRRNHLSLEKTHGYGL
;
A
#
# COMPACT_ATOMS: atom_id res chain seq x y z
N MET A 1 15.62 -19.97 -18.06
CA MET A 1 14.82 -19.17 -19.00
C MET A 1 13.42 -18.83 -18.45
N LYS A 2 12.60 -19.79 -18.00
CA LYS A 2 11.23 -19.53 -17.47
C LYS A 2 11.20 -18.56 -16.26
N LEU A 3 12.12 -18.69 -15.30
CA LEU A 3 12.18 -17.80 -14.12
C LEU A 3 12.45 -16.34 -14.51
N PHE A 4 13.41 -16.10 -15.38
CA PHE A 4 13.77 -14.74 -15.82
C PHE A 4 12.61 -14.06 -16.54
N ALA A 5 11.95 -14.77 -17.45
CA ALA A 5 10.74 -14.25 -18.13
C ALA A 5 9.62 -13.93 -17.13
N GLY A 6 9.39 -14.81 -16.15
CA GLY A 6 8.38 -14.56 -15.11
C GLY A 6 8.65 -13.32 -14.26
N CYS A 7 9.93 -13.11 -13.86
CA CYS A 7 10.33 -11.89 -13.15
C CYS A 7 10.09 -10.62 -13.99
N ILE A 8 10.43 -10.66 -15.29
CA ILE A 8 10.18 -9.52 -16.19
C ILE A 8 8.69 -9.19 -16.27
N ILE A 9 7.83 -10.20 -16.44
CA ILE A 9 6.38 -10.00 -16.51
C ILE A 9 5.85 -9.40 -15.21
N LEU A 10 6.28 -9.91 -14.06
CA LEU A 10 5.90 -9.37 -12.76
C LEU A 10 6.35 -7.90 -12.62
N CYS A 11 7.57 -7.57 -13.03
CA CYS A 11 8.06 -6.19 -13.04
C CYS A 11 7.23 -5.29 -13.95
N ILE A 12 6.86 -5.73 -15.15
CA ILE A 12 6.00 -4.98 -16.09
C ILE A 12 4.64 -4.69 -15.44
N ILE A 13 4.02 -5.68 -14.80
CA ILE A 13 2.74 -5.53 -14.13
C ILE A 13 2.84 -4.48 -13.02
N LEU A 14 3.85 -4.58 -12.15
CA LEU A 14 4.04 -3.64 -11.05
C LEU A 14 4.35 -2.23 -11.55
N LEU A 15 5.23 -2.09 -12.55
CA LEU A 15 5.52 -0.80 -13.18
C LEU A 15 4.26 -0.18 -13.82
N GLY A 16 3.34 -0.98 -14.33
CA GLY A 16 2.07 -0.51 -14.83
C GLY A 16 1.23 0.18 -13.74
N TYR A 17 1.04 -0.48 -12.60
CA TYR A 17 0.31 0.10 -11.47
C TYR A 17 1.03 1.31 -10.89
N ILE A 18 2.36 1.25 -10.71
CA ILE A 18 3.17 2.36 -10.22
C ILE A 18 3.04 3.57 -11.15
N SER A 19 3.15 3.37 -12.46
CA SER A 19 3.02 4.43 -13.46
C SER A 19 1.63 5.07 -13.45
N TRP A 20 0.60 4.26 -13.29
CA TRP A 20 -0.77 4.75 -13.18
C TRP A 20 -0.99 5.57 -11.91
N LEU A 21 -0.54 5.09 -10.76
CA LEU A 21 -0.63 5.82 -9.49
C LEU A 21 0.13 7.15 -9.55
N TYR A 22 1.36 7.13 -10.03
CA TYR A 22 2.16 8.34 -10.21
C TYR A 22 1.55 9.30 -11.22
N GLY A 23 1.13 8.81 -12.38
CA GLY A 23 0.62 9.64 -13.49
C GLY A 23 -0.77 10.21 -13.25
N SER A 24 -1.72 9.39 -12.76
CA SER A 24 -3.13 9.76 -12.62
C SER A 24 -3.47 10.34 -11.26
N PHE A 25 -2.95 9.75 -10.18
CA PHE A 25 -3.24 10.19 -8.81
C PHE A 25 -2.20 11.16 -8.26
N LYS A 26 -1.10 11.40 -9.00
CA LYS A 26 0.02 12.26 -8.59
C LYS A 26 0.65 11.83 -7.27
N VAL A 27 0.62 10.53 -6.98
CA VAL A 27 1.21 9.95 -5.78
C VAL A 27 2.73 10.02 -5.85
N ASN A 28 3.37 10.31 -4.73
CA ASN A 28 4.83 10.30 -4.62
C ASN A 28 5.41 8.95 -5.09
N ILE A 29 6.52 8.99 -5.82
CA ILE A 29 7.13 7.82 -6.45
C ILE A 29 7.56 6.73 -5.44
N TYR A 30 7.88 7.11 -4.20
CA TYR A 30 8.24 6.17 -3.14
C TYR A 30 7.03 5.50 -2.47
N LEU A 31 5.83 6.08 -2.61
CA LEU A 31 4.57 5.51 -2.09
C LEU A 31 3.88 4.62 -3.10
N ALA A 32 4.02 4.91 -4.39
CA ALA A 32 3.31 4.19 -5.45
C ALA A 32 3.57 2.67 -5.44
N PRO A 33 4.79 2.14 -5.23
CA PRO A 33 5.03 0.71 -5.11
C PRO A 33 4.32 0.07 -3.92
N ALA A 34 4.33 0.73 -2.75
CA ALA A 34 3.65 0.23 -1.55
C ALA A 34 2.12 0.14 -1.76
N ILE A 35 1.51 1.18 -2.34
CA ILE A 35 0.08 1.18 -2.68
C ILE A 35 -0.25 0.08 -3.69
N ALA A 36 0.57 -0.09 -4.74
CA ALA A 36 0.36 -1.08 -5.78
C ALA A 36 0.39 -2.51 -5.23
N VAL A 37 1.45 -2.88 -4.51
CA VAL A 37 1.61 -4.24 -3.95
C VAL A 37 0.54 -4.52 -2.90
N THR A 38 0.29 -3.58 -2.01
CA THR A 38 -0.72 -3.70 -0.96
C THR A 38 -2.14 -3.78 -1.55
N GLY A 39 -2.44 -2.98 -2.59
CA GLY A 39 -3.72 -3.03 -3.31
C GLY A 39 -3.96 -4.35 -4.03
N ILE A 40 -2.94 -4.88 -4.71
CA ILE A 40 -2.99 -6.21 -5.33
C ILE A 40 -3.25 -7.27 -4.27
N THR A 41 -2.54 -7.22 -3.15
CA THR A 41 -2.70 -8.18 -2.03
C THR A 41 -4.12 -8.13 -1.46
N ALA A 42 -4.66 -6.95 -1.22
CA ALA A 42 -6.04 -6.77 -0.74
C ALA A 42 -7.06 -7.33 -1.74
N ALA A 43 -6.91 -7.04 -3.03
CA ALA A 43 -7.80 -7.56 -4.08
C ALA A 43 -7.76 -9.10 -4.15
N LEU A 44 -6.57 -9.70 -4.02
CA LEU A 44 -6.40 -11.16 -3.99
C LEU A 44 -7.03 -11.78 -2.75
N PHE A 45 -6.90 -11.16 -1.58
CA PHE A 45 -7.55 -11.63 -0.37
C PHE A 45 -9.08 -11.70 -0.54
N PHE A 46 -9.72 -10.63 -1.01
CA PHE A 46 -11.17 -10.64 -1.27
C PHE A 46 -11.56 -11.63 -2.37
N SER A 47 -10.78 -11.74 -3.43
CA SER A 47 -11.03 -12.74 -4.48
C SER A 47 -10.92 -14.16 -3.96
N GLY A 48 -10.06 -14.40 -2.97
CA GLY A 48 -9.92 -15.67 -2.27
C GLY A 48 -11.16 -16.00 -1.44
N LEU A 49 -11.73 -15.03 -0.72
CA LEU A 49 -12.99 -15.20 0.00
C LEU A 49 -14.15 -15.57 -0.94
N LEU A 50 -14.12 -15.07 -2.17
CA LEU A 50 -15.10 -15.37 -3.22
C LEU A 50 -14.75 -16.62 -4.03
N ASN A 51 -13.65 -17.34 -3.73
CA ASN A 51 -13.13 -18.48 -4.48
C ASN A 51 -12.85 -18.22 -5.97
N VAL A 52 -12.47 -16.97 -6.33
CA VAL A 52 -12.17 -16.55 -7.70
C VAL A 52 -10.73 -16.08 -7.91
N MET A 53 -9.78 -16.54 -7.08
CA MET A 53 -8.38 -16.11 -7.09
C MET A 53 -7.72 -16.23 -8.47
N THR A 54 -7.95 -17.35 -9.17
CA THR A 54 -7.36 -17.59 -10.50
C THR A 54 -7.87 -16.56 -11.52
N ALA A 55 -9.17 -16.26 -11.52
CA ALA A 55 -9.73 -15.21 -12.40
C ALA A 55 -9.16 -13.83 -12.04
N ALA A 56 -9.08 -13.51 -10.74
CA ALA A 56 -8.49 -12.27 -10.25
C ALA A 56 -7.01 -12.13 -10.66
N PHE A 57 -6.24 -13.22 -10.64
CA PHE A 57 -4.86 -13.22 -11.13
C PHE A 57 -4.77 -12.74 -12.57
N PHE A 58 -5.59 -13.27 -13.48
CA PHE A 58 -5.58 -12.86 -14.88
C PHE A 58 -6.07 -11.42 -15.05
N CYS A 59 -7.11 -11.00 -14.33
CA CYS A 59 -7.62 -9.63 -14.38
C CYS A 59 -6.59 -8.63 -13.87
N ILE A 60 -5.96 -8.89 -12.72
CA ILE A 60 -4.93 -8.03 -12.13
C ILE A 60 -3.71 -7.96 -13.06
N SER A 61 -3.26 -9.10 -13.57
CA SER A 61 -2.10 -9.15 -14.47
C SER A 61 -2.38 -8.43 -15.80
N GLY A 62 -3.53 -8.69 -16.42
CA GLY A 62 -3.94 -8.05 -17.66
C GLY A 62 -4.11 -6.53 -17.51
N LEU A 63 -4.73 -6.09 -16.41
CA LEU A 63 -4.84 -4.66 -16.08
C LEU A 63 -3.47 -4.03 -15.87
N GLY A 64 -2.54 -4.68 -15.13
CA GLY A 64 -1.19 -4.17 -14.93
C GLY A 64 -0.42 -4.00 -16.24
N ILE A 65 -0.51 -4.96 -17.18
CA ILE A 65 0.11 -4.86 -18.51
C ILE A 65 -0.55 -3.71 -19.32
N PHE A 66 -1.87 -3.60 -19.29
CA PHE A 66 -2.59 -2.50 -19.95
C PHE A 66 -2.15 -1.14 -19.41
N LEU A 67 -2.06 -0.98 -18.08
CA LEU A 67 -1.61 0.24 -17.42
C LEU A 67 -0.15 0.56 -17.77
N PHE A 68 0.72 -0.46 -17.89
CA PHE A 68 2.10 -0.28 -18.34
C PHE A 68 2.15 0.34 -19.74
N ILE A 69 1.42 -0.23 -20.68
CA ILE A 69 1.37 0.28 -22.06
C ILE A 69 0.82 1.71 -22.09
N ARG A 70 -0.20 1.99 -21.28
CA ARG A 70 -0.93 3.28 -21.29
C ARG A 70 -0.15 4.42 -20.62
N TYR A 71 0.60 4.13 -19.55
CA TYR A 71 1.15 5.19 -18.68
C TYR A 71 2.67 5.21 -18.64
N PHE A 72 3.36 4.07 -18.73
CA PHE A 72 4.80 3.99 -18.50
C PHE A 72 5.62 4.89 -19.43
N PHE A 73 5.30 4.88 -20.72
CA PHE A 73 6.01 5.65 -21.74
C PHE A 73 5.70 7.16 -21.71
N GLY A 74 4.62 7.57 -21.03
CA GLY A 74 4.27 8.98 -20.85
C GLY A 74 4.99 9.67 -19.69
N ILE A 75 5.71 8.91 -18.85
CA ILE A 75 6.43 9.44 -17.70
C ILE A 75 7.88 9.75 -18.09
N ARG A 76 8.37 10.90 -17.65
CA ARG A 76 9.76 11.33 -17.87
C ARG A 76 10.68 10.73 -16.80
N TRP A 77 10.87 9.39 -16.86
CA TRP A 77 11.66 8.63 -15.89
C TRP A 77 13.08 9.16 -15.69
N HIS A 78 13.71 9.67 -16.75
CA HIS A 78 15.06 10.19 -16.67
C HIS A 78 15.17 11.44 -15.76
N GLU A 79 14.13 12.29 -15.72
CA GLU A 79 14.08 13.44 -14.81
C GLU A 79 13.94 12.98 -13.36
N ILE A 80 13.00 12.04 -13.10
CA ILE A 80 12.80 11.45 -11.76
C ILE A 80 14.10 10.80 -11.27
N LEU A 81 14.74 9.99 -12.11
CA LEU A 81 16.01 9.33 -11.77
C LEU A 81 17.13 10.33 -11.53
N LYS A 82 17.18 11.44 -12.27
CA LYS A 82 18.17 12.49 -12.08
C LYS A 82 17.97 13.26 -10.77
N GLU A 83 16.73 13.58 -10.44
CA GLU A 83 16.39 14.31 -9.22
C GLU A 83 16.55 13.46 -7.96
N GLU A 84 16.18 12.19 -8.02
CA GLU A 84 16.13 11.26 -6.88
C GLU A 84 17.29 10.25 -6.89
N TYR A 85 18.33 10.47 -7.71
CA TYR A 85 19.38 9.49 -7.96
C TYR A 85 20.01 8.93 -6.68
N PHE A 86 20.21 9.80 -5.68
CA PHE A 86 20.87 9.42 -4.43
C PHE A 86 20.00 8.48 -3.59
N SER A 87 18.72 8.78 -3.48
CA SER A 87 17.74 7.94 -2.79
C SER A 87 17.57 6.59 -3.50
N PHE A 88 17.46 6.61 -4.83
CA PHE A 88 17.37 5.37 -5.60
C PHE A 88 18.65 4.52 -5.54
N LEU A 89 19.83 5.14 -5.47
CA LEU A 89 21.08 4.42 -5.26
C LEU A 89 21.08 3.68 -3.93
N ILE A 90 20.68 4.35 -2.83
CA ILE A 90 20.58 3.72 -1.50
C ILE A 90 19.60 2.54 -1.55
N LEU A 91 18.41 2.75 -2.11
CA LEU A 91 17.39 1.70 -2.23
C LEU A 91 17.86 0.54 -3.10
N ALA A 92 18.54 0.82 -4.21
CA ALA A 92 19.10 -0.22 -5.08
C ALA A 92 20.18 -1.05 -4.37
N LEU A 93 21.04 -0.42 -3.57
CA LEU A 93 22.05 -1.13 -2.78
C LEU A 93 21.41 -2.02 -1.71
N ILE A 94 20.40 -1.51 -0.97
CA ILE A 94 19.69 -2.29 0.05
C ILE A 94 18.98 -3.48 -0.60
N PHE A 95 18.21 -3.26 -1.68
CA PHE A 95 17.46 -4.32 -2.32
C PHE A 95 18.36 -5.32 -3.05
N GLY A 96 19.44 -4.85 -3.67
CA GLY A 96 20.47 -5.72 -4.26
C GLY A 96 21.10 -6.64 -3.22
N TYR A 97 21.37 -6.11 -2.01
CA TYR A 97 21.86 -6.94 -0.91
C TYR A 97 20.78 -7.93 -0.42
N VAL A 98 19.50 -7.56 -0.36
CA VAL A 98 18.40 -8.50 -0.05
C VAL A 98 18.37 -9.67 -1.03
N ILE A 99 18.46 -9.38 -2.34
CA ILE A 99 18.48 -10.43 -3.38
C ILE A 99 19.71 -11.35 -3.20
N TYR A 100 20.86 -10.77 -2.93
CA TYR A 100 22.09 -11.54 -2.68
C TYR A 100 21.98 -12.41 -1.43
N TYR A 101 21.48 -11.85 -0.32
CA TYR A 101 21.32 -12.53 0.96
C TYR A 101 20.33 -13.71 0.89
N LEU A 102 19.22 -13.54 0.17
CA LEU A 102 18.18 -14.55 0.02
C LEU A 102 18.47 -15.56 -1.10
N LYS A 103 19.58 -15.44 -1.81
CA LYS A 103 19.95 -16.39 -2.87
C LYS A 103 20.17 -17.78 -2.30
N GLY A 104 19.25 -18.70 -2.58
CA GLY A 104 19.31 -20.08 -2.08
C GLY A 104 18.95 -20.23 -0.60
N ALA A 105 18.37 -19.19 0.01
CA ALA A 105 17.91 -19.26 1.39
C ALA A 105 16.83 -20.33 1.58
N VAL A 106 16.83 -20.93 2.76
CA VAL A 106 15.85 -21.90 3.24
C VAL A 106 15.19 -21.35 4.50
N TYR A 107 14.02 -21.86 4.85
CA TYR A 107 13.37 -21.47 6.09
C TYR A 107 14.17 -21.90 7.30
N GLY A 108 14.50 -20.95 8.18
CA GLY A 108 15.35 -21.20 9.36
C GLY A 108 14.61 -21.21 10.68
N ASP A 109 13.36 -20.73 10.73
CA ASP A 109 12.62 -20.59 11.99
C ASP A 109 11.35 -21.46 12.04
N GLY A 110 10.98 -21.86 13.27
CA GLY A 110 9.88 -22.77 13.52
C GLY A 110 8.52 -22.22 13.09
N ASP A 111 8.25 -20.93 13.34
CA ASP A 111 6.95 -20.31 12.99
C ASP A 111 6.78 -20.24 11.48
N THR A 112 7.82 -19.94 10.73
CA THR A 112 7.79 -19.97 9.28
C THR A 112 7.46 -21.38 8.77
N MET A 113 8.18 -22.40 9.27
CA MET A 113 8.01 -23.78 8.80
C MET A 113 6.67 -24.38 9.17
N THR A 114 6.17 -24.09 10.38
CA THR A 114 4.96 -24.75 10.92
C THR A 114 3.67 -24.01 10.59
N HIS A 115 3.73 -22.77 10.14
CA HIS A 115 2.54 -21.97 9.90
C HIS A 115 2.60 -21.16 8.58
N TRP A 116 3.44 -20.12 8.49
CA TRP A 116 3.38 -19.17 7.39
C TRP A 116 3.73 -19.77 6.02
N ALA A 117 4.75 -20.62 5.96
CA ALA A 117 5.15 -21.29 4.74
C ALA A 117 4.14 -22.33 4.30
N LEU A 118 3.49 -23.03 5.25
CA LEU A 118 2.45 -24.01 4.95
C LEU A 118 1.25 -23.34 4.28
N ILE A 119 0.80 -22.19 4.80
CA ILE A 119 -0.28 -21.41 4.17
C ILE A 119 0.09 -21.02 2.73
N ALA A 120 1.28 -20.44 2.54
CA ALA A 120 1.73 -20.01 1.21
C ALA A 120 1.83 -21.19 0.23
N ARG A 121 2.34 -22.34 0.70
CA ARG A 121 2.46 -23.57 -0.10
C ARG A 121 1.09 -24.10 -0.48
N GLU A 122 0.19 -24.26 0.50
CA GLU A 122 -1.18 -24.73 0.28
C GLU A 122 -1.90 -23.87 -0.75
N MET A 123 -1.79 -22.55 -0.64
CA MET A 123 -2.37 -21.63 -1.62
C MET A 123 -1.76 -21.79 -3.01
N CYS A 124 -0.45 -22.07 -3.11
CA CYS A 124 0.21 -22.30 -4.41
C CYS A 124 -0.24 -23.63 -5.06
N GLU A 125 -0.55 -24.64 -4.27
CA GLU A 125 -1.02 -25.95 -4.73
C GLU A 125 -2.50 -25.95 -5.10
N THR A 126 -3.34 -25.30 -4.26
CA THR A 126 -4.82 -25.36 -4.40
C THR A 126 -5.41 -24.17 -5.17
N ASN A 127 -4.70 -23.05 -5.30
CA ASN A 127 -5.19 -21.77 -5.81
C ASN A 127 -6.40 -21.22 -5.04
N ARG A 128 -6.47 -21.48 -3.74
CA ARG A 128 -7.56 -21.06 -2.82
C ARG A 128 -6.96 -20.60 -1.51
N LEU A 129 -7.73 -19.80 -0.76
CA LEU A 129 -7.42 -19.52 0.63
C LEU A 129 -7.56 -20.80 1.46
N PRO A 130 -6.72 -21.00 2.49
CA PRO A 130 -6.95 -22.06 3.48
C PRO A 130 -8.34 -21.92 4.11
N ASN A 131 -8.97 -23.05 4.39
CA ASN A 131 -10.26 -23.10 5.05
C ASN A 131 -10.21 -24.01 6.29
N PHE A 132 -11.30 -24.08 7.04
CA PHE A 132 -11.39 -24.89 8.27
C PHE A 132 -11.18 -26.39 8.06
N THR A 133 -11.24 -26.89 6.82
CA THR A 133 -10.95 -28.28 6.50
C THR A 133 -9.48 -28.53 6.18
N THR A 134 -8.67 -27.46 6.07
CA THR A 134 -7.23 -27.53 5.82
C THR A 134 -6.52 -27.89 7.12
N GLN A 135 -6.28 -29.17 7.37
CA GLN A 135 -5.68 -29.68 8.62
C GLN A 135 -4.20 -29.30 8.79
N VAL A 136 -3.56 -28.77 7.76
CA VAL A 136 -2.13 -28.47 7.72
C VAL A 136 -1.78 -27.19 8.47
N VAL A 137 -2.74 -26.30 8.70
CA VAL A 137 -2.51 -24.95 9.27
C VAL A 137 -2.83 -24.95 10.75
N THR A 138 -1.82 -24.69 11.60
CA THR A 138 -1.93 -24.70 13.07
C THR A 138 -2.84 -23.58 13.59
N TYR A 139 -2.74 -22.38 13.02
CA TYR A 139 -3.50 -21.19 13.46
C TYR A 139 -4.46 -20.72 12.38
N GLN A 140 -5.57 -21.43 12.22
CA GLN A 140 -6.58 -21.18 11.17
C GLN A 140 -7.25 -19.79 11.27
N SER A 141 -7.17 -19.12 12.43
CA SER A 141 -7.75 -17.79 12.64
C SER A 141 -6.87 -16.66 12.11
N TYR A 142 -5.65 -16.93 11.70
CA TYR A 142 -4.75 -15.86 11.20
C TYR A 142 -5.05 -15.57 9.72
N PRO A 143 -5.28 -14.28 9.39
CA PRO A 143 -5.56 -13.89 8.02
C PRO A 143 -4.33 -14.09 7.12
N PRO A 144 -4.49 -14.61 5.89
CA PRO A 144 -3.37 -15.02 5.04
C PRO A 144 -2.94 -13.96 4.01
N ALA A 145 -3.00 -12.66 4.32
CA ALA A 145 -2.69 -11.63 3.31
C ALA A 145 -1.27 -11.75 2.74
N THR A 146 -0.25 -12.04 3.58
CA THR A 146 1.13 -12.20 3.10
C THR A 146 1.25 -13.37 2.13
N ALA A 147 0.54 -14.46 2.40
CA ALA A 147 0.50 -15.62 1.51
C ALA A 147 -0.20 -15.33 0.18
N CYS A 148 -1.19 -14.42 0.14
CA CYS A 148 -1.79 -13.95 -1.12
C CYS A 148 -0.77 -13.29 -2.04
N TRP A 149 0.10 -12.43 -1.49
CA TRP A 149 1.17 -11.82 -2.26
C TRP A 149 2.22 -12.84 -2.73
N ILE A 150 2.64 -13.75 -1.84
CA ILE A 150 3.58 -14.83 -2.19
C ILE A 150 2.99 -15.70 -3.30
N TRP A 151 1.72 -16.08 -3.19
CA TRP A 151 1.01 -16.83 -4.22
C TRP A 151 1.02 -16.10 -5.58
N PHE A 152 0.71 -14.80 -5.60
CA PHE A 152 0.72 -13.99 -6.83
C PHE A 152 2.10 -13.99 -7.49
N ALA A 153 3.16 -13.73 -6.73
CA ALA A 153 4.53 -13.74 -7.23
C ALA A 153 4.94 -15.14 -7.73
N ALA A 154 4.56 -16.20 -7.01
CA ALA A 154 4.86 -17.58 -7.37
C ALA A 154 4.20 -18.04 -8.68
N ARG A 155 3.09 -17.45 -9.09
CA ARG A 155 2.47 -17.73 -10.41
C ARG A 155 3.39 -17.38 -11.58
N PHE A 156 4.31 -16.43 -11.39
CA PHE A 156 5.28 -16.03 -12.41
C PHE A 156 6.61 -16.75 -12.24
N THR A 157 7.07 -16.90 -10.98
CA THR A 157 8.43 -17.36 -10.68
C THR A 157 8.52 -18.83 -10.30
N GLY A 158 7.39 -19.46 -10.03
CA GLY A 158 7.30 -20.76 -9.35
C GLY A 158 7.55 -20.62 -7.85
N PHE A 159 7.05 -21.59 -7.06
CA PHE A 159 7.25 -21.63 -5.62
C PHE A 159 8.58 -22.27 -5.25
N SER A 160 9.31 -21.67 -4.32
CA SER A 160 10.42 -22.27 -3.53
C SER A 160 10.61 -21.41 -2.28
N GLU A 161 11.34 -21.94 -1.29
CA GLU A 161 11.59 -21.22 -0.04
C GLU A 161 12.22 -19.84 -0.28
N ALA A 162 13.36 -19.80 -0.99
CA ALA A 162 14.04 -18.55 -1.31
C ALA A 162 13.16 -17.54 -2.09
N LYS A 163 12.28 -18.03 -2.99
CA LYS A 163 11.39 -17.15 -3.76
C LYS A 163 10.25 -16.61 -2.94
N SER A 164 9.69 -17.40 -2.00
CA SER A 164 8.65 -16.94 -1.09
C SER A 164 9.20 -15.90 -0.11
N LEU A 165 10.42 -16.12 0.42
CA LEU A 165 11.14 -15.13 1.22
C LEU A 165 11.39 -13.84 0.42
N LEU A 166 11.89 -13.95 -0.82
CA LEU A 166 12.12 -12.79 -1.68
C LEU A 166 10.83 -12.05 -2.03
N ALA A 167 9.72 -12.76 -2.24
CA ALA A 167 8.42 -12.13 -2.50
C ALA A 167 7.96 -11.32 -1.28
N GLN A 168 8.01 -11.89 -0.07
CA GLN A 168 7.65 -11.18 1.16
C GLN A 168 8.60 -10.01 1.43
N ALA A 169 9.91 -10.22 1.28
CA ALA A 169 10.92 -9.17 1.41
C ALA A 169 10.71 -8.03 0.40
N GLY A 170 10.29 -8.35 -0.82
CA GLY A 170 9.91 -7.35 -1.82
C GLY A 170 8.73 -6.49 -1.37
N TRP A 171 7.70 -7.07 -0.79
CA TRP A 171 6.59 -6.28 -0.21
C TRP A 171 7.07 -5.42 0.96
N LEU A 172 7.80 -6.01 1.92
CA LEU A 172 8.40 -5.28 3.03
C LEU A 172 9.24 -4.09 2.54
N PHE A 173 10.04 -4.30 1.51
CA PHE A 173 10.86 -3.25 0.91
C PHE A 173 10.01 -2.11 0.34
N THR A 174 8.92 -2.42 -0.38
CA THR A 174 8.01 -1.37 -0.89
C THR A 174 7.34 -0.59 0.24
N LEU A 175 6.96 -1.26 1.34
CA LEU A 175 6.41 -0.60 2.52
C LEU A 175 7.45 0.29 3.20
N ALA A 176 8.66 -0.23 3.43
CA ALA A 176 9.74 0.49 4.09
C ALA A 176 10.23 1.71 3.29
N MET A 177 10.35 1.60 1.95
CA MET A 177 10.78 2.72 1.10
C MET A 177 9.82 3.91 1.12
N SER A 178 8.57 3.73 1.56
CA SER A 178 7.58 4.80 1.67
C SER A 178 8.04 5.98 2.53
N VAL A 179 8.96 5.75 3.48
CA VAL A 179 9.51 6.81 4.34
C VAL A 179 10.30 7.87 3.56
N PHE A 180 10.82 7.52 2.38
CA PHE A 180 11.49 8.49 1.51
C PHE A 180 10.55 9.58 1.00
N ALA A 181 9.24 9.31 0.94
CA ALA A 181 8.24 10.32 0.57
C ALA A 181 8.14 11.50 1.55
N LEU A 182 8.64 11.33 2.77
CA LEU A 182 8.69 12.38 3.79
C LEU A 182 9.84 13.37 3.57
N ASN A 183 10.83 13.04 2.73
CA ASN A 183 11.96 13.91 2.39
C ASN A 183 11.57 14.92 1.29
N ARG A 184 10.68 15.85 1.60
CA ARG A 184 10.19 16.86 0.64
C ARG A 184 11.30 17.77 0.10
N ASP A 185 12.30 18.08 0.91
CA ASP A 185 13.42 18.96 0.56
C ASP A 185 14.53 18.27 -0.24
N LYS A 186 14.41 16.94 -0.49
CA LYS A 186 15.39 16.10 -1.20
C LYS A 186 16.81 16.19 -0.61
N LYS A 187 16.93 16.43 0.70
CA LYS A 187 18.22 16.52 1.39
C LYS A 187 18.86 15.14 1.51
N LYS A 188 20.14 15.03 1.12
CA LYS A 188 20.91 13.77 1.17
C LYS A 188 20.98 13.17 2.56
N ILE A 189 21.06 14.02 3.62
CA ILE A 189 21.09 13.54 5.00
C ILE A 189 19.77 12.83 5.39
N TYR A 190 18.63 13.32 4.92
CA TYR A 190 17.35 12.68 5.16
C TYR A 190 17.20 11.38 4.35
N SER A 191 17.75 11.35 3.13
CA SER A 191 17.81 10.10 2.35
C SER A 191 18.70 9.05 3.02
N LEU A 192 19.81 9.45 3.62
CA LEU A 192 20.65 8.53 4.42
C LEU A 192 19.90 8.00 5.66
N ALA A 193 19.24 8.88 6.41
CA ALA A 193 18.45 8.49 7.58
C ALA A 193 17.30 7.54 7.20
N ALA A 194 16.58 7.85 6.12
CA ALA A 194 15.53 6.98 5.57
C ALA A 194 16.11 5.63 5.12
N GLY A 195 17.28 5.63 4.46
CA GLY A 195 17.97 4.41 4.05
C GLY A 195 18.39 3.54 5.23
N LEU A 196 18.91 4.14 6.30
CA LEU A 196 19.22 3.42 7.54
C LEU A 196 17.96 2.81 8.18
N LEU A 197 16.84 3.54 8.19
CA LEU A 197 15.58 3.00 8.68
C LEU A 197 15.08 1.84 7.81
N VAL A 198 15.14 1.96 6.49
CA VAL A 198 14.78 0.86 5.57
C VAL A 198 15.67 -0.35 5.82
N PHE A 199 17.00 -0.15 5.90
CA PHE A 199 17.94 -1.22 6.19
C PHE A 199 17.62 -1.89 7.54
N PHE A 200 17.36 -1.10 8.58
CA PHE A 200 16.98 -1.61 9.90
C PHE A 200 15.69 -2.45 9.83
N LEU A 201 14.64 -1.95 9.17
CA LEU A 201 13.39 -2.69 9.00
C LEU A 201 13.56 -4.01 8.24
N MET A 202 14.52 -4.09 7.32
CA MET A 202 14.79 -5.31 6.56
C MET A 202 15.57 -6.36 7.33
N TYR A 203 16.41 -5.96 8.31
CA TYR A 203 17.40 -6.86 8.91
C TYR A 203 17.32 -7.01 10.43
N PHE A 204 16.47 -6.24 11.11
CA PHE A 204 16.39 -6.30 12.58
C PHE A 204 15.48 -7.44 13.04
N GLU A 205 15.97 -8.25 14.00
CA GLU A 205 15.33 -9.38 14.73
C GLU A 205 14.50 -10.37 13.87
N VAL A 206 13.46 -9.87 13.21
CA VAL A 206 12.57 -10.63 12.31
C VAL A 206 12.91 -10.23 10.89
N GLY A 207 14.10 -10.60 10.45
CA GLY A 207 14.63 -10.20 9.16
C GLY A 207 13.89 -10.76 7.95
N VAL A 208 14.44 -10.49 6.77
CA VAL A 208 13.89 -10.94 5.48
C VAL A 208 14.00 -12.44 5.26
N ASP A 209 14.69 -13.17 6.11
CA ASP A 209 14.97 -14.61 6.03
C ASP A 209 13.89 -15.49 6.67
N ASN A 210 12.75 -14.91 7.04
CA ASN A 210 11.61 -15.62 7.56
C ASN A 210 10.28 -15.06 6.99
N LEU A 211 9.18 -15.82 7.16
CA LEU A 211 7.85 -15.42 6.70
C LEU A 211 6.96 -14.87 7.82
N ARG A 212 7.53 -14.56 8.98
CA ARG A 212 6.77 -13.94 10.07
C ARG A 212 6.19 -12.61 9.61
N VAL A 213 4.98 -12.33 10.06
CA VAL A 213 4.24 -11.13 9.68
C VAL A 213 4.47 -9.96 10.63
N ASP A 214 5.23 -10.19 11.71
CA ASP A 214 5.44 -9.23 12.79
C ASP A 214 6.12 -7.94 12.35
N ILE A 215 6.97 -7.98 11.31
CA ILE A 215 7.59 -6.80 10.72
C ILE A 215 6.75 -6.19 9.58
N ILE A 216 5.99 -7.02 8.84
CA ILE A 216 5.14 -6.55 7.74
C ILE A 216 4.01 -5.66 8.27
N LEU A 217 3.42 -6.04 9.40
CA LEU A 217 2.31 -5.31 9.99
C LEU A 217 2.69 -3.86 10.39
N PRO A 218 3.74 -3.61 11.21
CA PRO A 218 4.16 -2.25 11.51
C PRO A 218 4.71 -1.51 10.28
N ALA A 219 5.33 -2.19 9.32
CA ALA A 219 5.77 -1.57 8.07
C ALA A 219 4.58 -1.09 7.21
N ALA A 220 3.49 -1.88 7.15
CA ALA A 220 2.27 -1.47 6.46
C ALA A 220 1.60 -0.26 7.16
N PHE A 221 1.59 -0.24 8.48
CA PHE A 221 1.15 0.92 9.24
C PHE A 221 2.01 2.16 8.97
N LEU A 222 3.35 2.00 9.02
CA LEU A 222 4.30 3.09 8.73
C LEU A 222 4.10 3.64 7.32
N ALA A 223 3.91 2.78 6.32
CA ALA A 223 3.65 3.19 4.94
C ALA A 223 2.33 3.96 4.81
N GLY A 224 1.26 3.50 5.47
CA GLY A 224 -0.02 4.20 5.53
C GLY A 224 0.09 5.56 6.22
N ALA A 225 0.84 5.65 7.31
CA ALA A 225 1.13 6.92 7.99
C ALA A 225 1.97 7.85 7.11
N ALA A 226 3.02 7.35 6.46
CA ALA A 226 3.82 8.12 5.51
C ALA A 226 2.97 8.65 4.34
N LEU A 227 2.03 7.85 3.83
CA LEU A 227 1.06 8.28 2.82
C LEU A 227 0.21 9.43 3.35
N CYS A 228 -0.34 9.30 4.56
CA CYS A 228 -1.14 10.35 5.19
C CYS A 228 -0.37 11.69 5.28
N PHE A 229 0.88 11.67 5.75
CA PHE A 229 1.69 12.88 5.90
C PHE A 229 2.21 13.44 4.57
N ALA A 230 2.63 12.59 3.64
CA ALA A 230 3.16 13.03 2.36
C ALA A 230 2.07 13.56 1.42
N GLU A 231 0.89 12.93 1.43
CA GLU A 231 -0.21 13.17 0.50
C GLU A 231 -1.44 13.82 1.16
N HIS A 232 -1.27 14.52 2.29
CA HIS A 232 -2.39 15.09 3.06
C HIS A 232 -3.27 16.07 2.25
N GLU A 233 -2.73 16.68 1.18
CA GLU A 233 -3.47 17.57 0.27
C GLU A 233 -4.10 16.82 -0.91
N ASN A 234 -3.84 15.53 -1.07
CA ASN A 234 -4.35 14.75 -2.18
C ASN A 234 -5.80 14.37 -1.94
N LYS A 235 -6.71 14.87 -2.78
CA LYS A 235 -8.16 14.58 -2.69
C LYS A 235 -8.50 13.09 -2.75
N ASN A 236 -7.62 12.27 -3.30
CA ASN A 236 -7.81 10.83 -3.41
C ASN A 236 -7.21 10.06 -2.20
N LEU A 237 -6.69 10.76 -1.18
CA LEU A 237 -6.07 10.13 -0.02
C LEU A 237 -6.92 9.02 0.62
N PRO A 238 -8.25 9.15 0.81
CA PRO A 238 -9.05 8.06 1.37
C PRO A 238 -8.99 6.78 0.53
N LEU A 239 -9.04 6.92 -0.80
CA LEU A 239 -8.98 5.79 -1.72
C LEU A 239 -7.58 5.15 -1.71
N LEU A 240 -6.53 5.96 -1.64
CA LEU A 240 -5.14 5.49 -1.60
C LEU A 240 -4.78 4.84 -0.25
N LEU A 241 -5.46 5.23 0.84
CA LEU A 241 -5.27 4.70 2.17
C LEU A 241 -5.99 3.35 2.39
N ALA A 242 -7.10 3.12 1.69
CA ALA A 242 -7.92 1.93 1.84
C ALA A 242 -7.13 0.60 1.73
N PRO A 243 -6.19 0.40 0.77
CA PRO A 243 -5.35 -0.79 0.72
C PRO A 243 -4.57 -1.06 2.02
N PHE A 244 -4.05 -0.02 2.68
CA PHE A 244 -3.30 -0.18 3.93
C PHE A 244 -4.21 -0.56 5.09
N LEU A 245 -5.40 0.05 5.20
CA LEU A 245 -6.39 -0.32 6.22
C LEU A 245 -6.81 -1.80 6.07
N ILE A 246 -7.03 -2.25 4.85
CA ILE A 246 -7.33 -3.64 4.55
C ILE A 246 -6.12 -4.53 4.89
N ALA A 247 -4.92 -4.16 4.46
CA ALA A 247 -3.73 -4.97 4.67
C ALA A 247 -3.45 -5.18 6.16
N VAL A 248 -3.43 -4.11 6.97
CA VAL A 248 -3.12 -4.26 8.40
C VAL A 248 -4.12 -5.17 9.11
N THR A 249 -5.40 -5.15 8.72
CA THR A 249 -6.44 -6.03 9.30
C THR A 249 -6.38 -7.47 8.79
N THR A 250 -5.78 -7.70 7.60
CA THR A 250 -5.71 -9.01 6.95
C THR A 250 -4.34 -9.67 7.03
N ILE A 251 -3.33 -8.99 7.61
CA ILE A 251 -2.01 -9.55 7.91
C ILE A 251 -2.05 -10.34 9.22
N LYS A 252 -2.65 -9.79 10.28
CA LYS A 252 -2.73 -10.41 11.61
C LYS A 252 -3.94 -9.87 12.37
N ASN A 253 -4.53 -10.67 13.27
CA ASN A 253 -5.70 -10.25 14.06
C ASN A 253 -5.46 -8.96 14.88
N SER A 254 -4.24 -8.77 15.43
CA SER A 254 -3.86 -7.53 16.12
C SER A 254 -3.82 -6.30 15.21
N GLY A 255 -3.86 -6.49 13.91
CA GLY A 255 -3.84 -5.41 12.92
C GLY A 255 -5.05 -4.48 12.98
N ILE A 256 -6.15 -4.90 13.62
CA ILE A 256 -7.31 -4.03 13.86
C ILE A 256 -6.95 -2.79 14.70
N LEU A 257 -6.00 -2.92 15.65
CA LEU A 257 -5.49 -1.79 16.43
C LEU A 257 -4.68 -0.82 15.56
N PHE A 258 -3.86 -1.37 14.65
CA PHE A 258 -3.10 -0.56 13.69
C PHE A 258 -4.02 0.16 12.70
N ALA A 259 -5.10 -0.49 12.26
CA ALA A 259 -6.12 0.17 11.43
C ALA A 259 -6.80 1.33 12.17
N ALA A 260 -7.15 1.13 13.45
CA ALA A 260 -7.72 2.19 14.28
C ALA A 260 -6.73 3.36 14.45
N TYR A 261 -5.46 3.10 14.76
CA TYR A 261 -4.44 4.15 14.84
C TYR A 261 -4.26 4.87 13.50
N LEU A 262 -4.27 4.15 12.38
CA LEU A 262 -4.14 4.77 11.05
C LEU A 262 -5.35 5.65 10.73
N ALA A 263 -6.56 5.23 11.11
CA ALA A 263 -7.77 6.04 10.98
C ALA A 263 -7.69 7.31 11.84
N VAL A 264 -7.15 7.21 13.05
CA VAL A 264 -6.90 8.37 13.92
C VAL A 264 -5.88 9.31 13.28
N VAL A 265 -4.73 8.80 12.80
CA VAL A 265 -3.74 9.61 12.07
C VAL A 265 -4.40 10.37 10.92
N TYR A 266 -5.21 9.67 10.11
CA TYR A 266 -5.95 10.28 9.01
C TYR A 266 -6.94 11.37 9.49
N ALA A 267 -7.69 11.13 10.56
CA ALA A 267 -8.69 12.05 11.09
C ALA A 267 -8.07 13.34 11.67
N PHE A 268 -6.86 13.27 12.19
CA PHE A 268 -6.15 14.43 12.77
C PHE A 268 -5.27 15.17 11.76
N LEU A 269 -5.20 14.73 10.50
CA LEU A 269 -4.52 15.51 9.49
C LEU A 269 -5.27 16.82 9.26
N PRO A 270 -4.56 17.96 9.11
CA PRO A 270 -5.17 19.21 8.73
C PRO A 270 -5.72 19.07 7.30
N VAL A 271 -6.98 18.72 7.21
CA VAL A 271 -7.71 18.85 5.94
C VAL A 271 -7.75 20.34 5.64
N LYS A 272 -7.13 20.79 4.53
CA LYS A 272 -7.51 22.06 3.94
C LYS A 272 -9.01 21.96 3.64
N ARG A 273 -9.84 22.37 4.58
CA ARG A 273 -11.24 22.69 4.29
C ARG A 273 -11.16 23.78 3.22
N ASP A 274 -11.83 23.55 2.10
CA ASP A 274 -12.02 24.58 1.11
C ASP A 274 -12.62 25.78 1.85
N GLU A 275 -11.79 26.78 2.17
CA GLU A 275 -12.25 28.03 2.80
C GLU A 275 -13.33 28.67 1.93
N GLN A 276 -13.32 28.41 0.62
CA GLN A 276 -14.37 28.82 -0.31
C GLN A 276 -15.71 28.14 -0.07
N ALA A 277 -15.75 26.86 0.32
CA ALA A 277 -17.00 26.19 0.66
C ALA A 277 -17.56 26.69 1.98
N PHE A 278 -16.70 27.05 2.94
CA PHE A 278 -17.13 27.61 4.22
C PHE A 278 -17.62 29.04 4.08
N CYS A 279 -16.93 29.89 3.28
CA CYS A 279 -17.42 31.22 2.93
C CYS A 279 -18.76 31.19 2.20
N GLN A 280 -18.97 30.26 1.26
CA GLN A 280 -20.25 30.13 0.55
C GLN A 280 -21.39 29.69 1.49
N ILE A 281 -21.12 28.88 2.50
CA ILE A 281 -22.12 28.48 3.51
C ILE A 281 -22.42 29.66 4.45
N GLU A 282 -21.42 30.44 4.86
CA GLU A 282 -21.63 31.64 5.66
C GLU A 282 -22.33 32.73 4.87
N GLU A 283 -22.00 32.99 3.62
CA GLU A 283 -22.68 33.95 2.75
C GLU A 283 -24.16 33.54 2.50
N THR A 284 -24.40 32.25 2.22
CA THR A 284 -25.81 31.76 2.08
C THR A 284 -26.56 31.81 3.37
N ALA A 285 -25.96 31.54 4.52
CA ALA A 285 -26.59 31.67 5.84
C ALA A 285 -26.85 33.15 6.21
N PHE A 286 -25.88 34.03 5.86
CA PHE A 286 -26.04 35.49 6.07
C PHE A 286 -27.11 36.09 5.17
N CYS A 287 -27.16 35.69 3.88
CA CYS A 287 -28.26 36.12 2.97
C CYS A 287 -29.62 35.62 3.41
N ALA A 288 -29.72 34.38 3.91
CA ALA A 288 -30.98 33.84 4.46
C ALA A 288 -31.41 34.59 5.74
N GLY A 289 -30.46 35.01 6.58
CA GLY A 289 -30.71 35.81 7.77
C GLY A 289 -31.11 37.25 7.45
N CYS A 290 -30.57 37.87 6.43
CA CYS A 290 -30.96 39.18 5.94
C CYS A 290 -32.36 39.18 5.30
N PHE A 291 -32.71 38.12 4.58
CA PHE A 291 -34.07 38.03 4.00
C PHE A 291 -35.16 37.88 5.06
N ARG A 292 -34.86 37.20 6.17
CA ARG A 292 -35.78 37.08 7.30
C ARG A 292 -35.95 38.38 8.09
N ARG A 293 -34.94 39.26 8.19
CA ARG A 293 -35.05 40.58 8.83
C ARG A 293 -35.82 41.57 7.98
N ASN A 294 -35.69 41.56 6.67
CA ASN A 294 -36.45 42.46 5.80
C ASN A 294 -37.94 42.11 5.71
N HIS A 295 -38.33 40.83 5.85
CA HIS A 295 -39.76 40.45 5.91
C HIS A 295 -40.44 40.86 7.22
N LEU A 296 -39.70 40.87 8.35
CA LEU A 296 -40.21 41.29 9.64
C LEU A 296 -40.29 42.80 9.80
N SER A 297 -39.58 43.59 9.00
CA SER A 297 -39.67 45.06 9.01
C SER A 297 -40.79 45.59 8.10
N LEU A 298 -41.26 44.84 7.12
CA LEU A 298 -42.38 45.22 6.23
C LEU A 298 -43.76 44.92 6.83
N GLU A 299 -43.87 43.98 7.77
CA GLU A 299 -45.12 43.74 8.50
C GLU A 299 -45.40 44.75 9.62
N LYS A 300 -44.40 45.54 10.06
CA LYS A 300 -44.59 46.56 11.12
C LYS A 300 -44.97 47.95 10.59
N THR A 301 -45.05 48.17 9.29
CA THR A 301 -45.39 49.48 8.70
C THR A 301 -46.82 49.62 8.16
N HIS A 302 -47.66 48.57 8.30
CA HIS A 302 -49.05 48.60 7.83
C HIS A 302 -50.08 48.44 8.95
N GLY A 303 -49.84 49.00 10.14
CA GLY A 303 -50.77 48.87 11.27
C GLY A 303 -50.93 50.15 12.09
N TYR A 304 -51.13 51.32 11.45
CA TYR A 304 -51.74 52.48 12.11
C TYR A 304 -52.35 53.40 11.04
N GLY A 305 -53.64 53.37 10.94
CA GLY A 305 -54.43 54.28 10.14
C GLY A 305 -55.91 54.00 10.24
N LEU A 306 -56.56 54.66 11.21
CA LEU A 306 -57.99 54.84 11.56
C LEU A 306 -58.51 53.96 12.64
#